data_1c9f4f276253955cc774fb74ab35b3e7
#
_entry.id   1c9f4f276253955cc774fb74ab35b3e7
#
_cell.length_a   1.000
_cell.length_b   1.000
_cell.length_c   1.000
_cell.angle_alpha   90.00
_cell.angle_beta   90.00
_cell.angle_gamma   90.00
#
_symmetry.space_group_name_H-M   'P 1'
#
loop_
_entity.id
_entity.type
_entity.pdbx_description
1 polymer ?
#
loop_
_entity_poly.entity_id
_entity_poly.type
_entity_poly.pdbx_seq_one_letter_code
_entity_poly.pdbx_strand_id
1 'polypeptide(L)'
;SLGAYHLMSNAVAELRSKGISITPEEELAVQCAILLHDIGHGPYSHALENKLVAGVDHETMSLAIMHALNKECNGALDLAIQIFSNQYHQPFLHQLISGQLDMDRMDYLSRDSFFSGVSEGVIGYDRILKMLTVWNGQLMVEEKGIYSVEKFLIARRQMYWQV
;
A
#
# COMPACT_ATOMS: atom_id res chain seq x y z
N SER A 1 -1.24 -1.59 -9.03
CA SER A 1 -1.28 -2.86 -8.25
C SER A 1 -0.04 -3.75 -8.43
N LEU A 2 0.42 -4.13 -9.67
CA LEU A 2 1.59 -5.04 -9.81
C LEU A 2 2.89 -4.44 -9.29
N GLY A 3 3.13 -3.15 -9.51
CA GLY A 3 4.30 -2.46 -8.96
C GLY A 3 4.22 -2.37 -7.43
N ALA A 4 3.07 -2.02 -6.88
CA ALA A 4 2.83 -2.03 -5.44
C ALA A 4 3.03 -3.43 -4.83
N TYR A 5 2.59 -4.49 -5.50
CA TYR A 5 2.86 -5.88 -5.11
C TYR A 5 4.37 -6.18 -5.05
N HIS A 6 5.13 -5.75 -6.06
CA HIS A 6 6.58 -5.93 -6.08
C HIS A 6 7.25 -5.21 -4.90
N LEU A 7 6.86 -3.96 -4.64
CA LEU A 7 7.38 -3.21 -3.50
C LEU A 7 6.98 -3.84 -2.16
N MET A 8 5.76 -4.38 -2.06
CA MET A 8 5.29 -5.12 -0.88
C MET A 8 6.17 -6.34 -0.59
N SER A 9 6.48 -7.12 -1.62
CA SER A 9 7.36 -8.30 -1.48
C SER A 9 8.75 -7.90 -0.98
N ASN A 10 9.29 -6.80 -1.51
CA ASN A 10 10.58 -6.27 -1.07
C ASN A 10 10.53 -5.75 0.37
N ALA A 11 9.44 -5.05 0.76
CA ALA A 11 9.26 -4.56 2.12
C ALA A 11 9.17 -5.71 3.14
N VAL A 12 8.42 -6.76 2.83
CA VAL A 12 8.31 -7.96 3.68
C VAL A 12 9.67 -8.64 3.83
N ALA A 13 10.41 -8.81 2.73
CA ALA A 13 11.75 -9.41 2.78
C ALA A 13 12.73 -8.57 3.63
N GLU A 14 12.70 -7.25 3.49
CA GLU A 14 13.54 -6.35 4.27
C GLU A 14 13.19 -6.39 5.77
N LEU A 15 11.91 -6.34 6.13
CA LEU A 15 11.46 -6.43 7.52
C LEU A 15 11.86 -7.77 8.16
N ARG A 16 11.72 -8.88 7.44
CA ARG A 16 12.19 -10.20 7.89
C ARG A 16 13.71 -10.23 8.11
N SER A 17 14.48 -9.60 7.22
CA SER A 17 15.94 -9.52 7.37
C SER A 17 16.38 -8.81 8.65
N LYS A 18 15.51 -7.93 9.17
CA LYS A 18 15.68 -7.21 10.44
C LYS A 18 15.11 -7.94 11.66
N GLY A 19 14.65 -9.18 11.47
CA GLY A 19 14.14 -10.01 12.57
C GLY A 19 12.66 -9.78 12.91
N ILE A 20 11.92 -9.04 12.08
CA ILE A 20 10.46 -8.91 12.26
C ILE A 20 9.81 -10.22 11.82
N SER A 21 9.03 -10.81 12.74
CA SER A 21 8.32 -12.04 12.46
C SER A 21 7.12 -11.77 11.55
N ILE A 22 7.15 -12.32 10.34
CA ILE A 22 6.06 -12.30 9.36
C ILE A 22 5.95 -13.72 8.83
N THR A 23 4.82 -14.39 9.06
CA THR A 23 4.62 -15.77 8.58
C THR A 23 4.42 -15.83 7.06
N PRO A 24 4.56 -17.01 6.42
CA PRO A 24 4.25 -17.15 5.01
C PRO A 24 2.79 -16.82 4.67
N GLU A 25 1.87 -17.11 5.59
CA GLU A 25 0.44 -16.82 5.45
C GLU A 25 0.19 -15.31 5.50
N GLU A 26 0.85 -14.59 6.40
CA GLU A 26 0.78 -13.12 6.50
C GLU A 26 1.37 -12.44 5.25
N GLU A 27 2.49 -12.95 4.74
CA GLU A 27 3.08 -12.48 3.49
C GLU A 27 2.11 -12.64 2.32
N LEU A 28 1.53 -13.83 2.14
CA LEU A 28 0.56 -14.07 1.09
C LEU A 28 -0.66 -13.17 1.24
N ALA A 29 -1.14 -13.00 2.47
CA ALA A 29 -2.32 -12.19 2.76
C ALA A 29 -2.09 -10.70 2.44
N VAL A 30 -0.95 -10.12 2.86
CA VAL A 30 -0.64 -8.71 2.57
C VAL A 30 -0.38 -8.49 1.08
N GLN A 31 0.17 -9.47 0.37
CA GLN A 31 0.33 -9.46 -1.08
C GLN A 31 -1.01 -9.51 -1.81
N CYS A 32 -1.94 -10.36 -1.38
CA CYS A 32 -3.30 -10.38 -1.91
C CYS A 32 -4.03 -9.07 -1.63
N ALA A 33 -3.91 -8.55 -0.42
CA ALA A 33 -4.54 -7.29 -0.03
C ALA A 33 -4.07 -6.11 -0.90
N ILE A 34 -2.76 -5.95 -1.14
CA ILE A 34 -2.22 -4.88 -2.01
C ILE A 34 -2.56 -5.08 -3.49
N LEU A 35 -2.78 -6.30 -3.96
CA LEU A 35 -3.25 -6.54 -5.32
C LEU A 35 -4.70 -6.14 -5.50
N LEU A 36 -5.52 -6.31 -4.48
CA LEU A 36 -6.97 -6.11 -4.53
C LEU A 36 -7.43 -4.76 -3.97
N HIS A 37 -6.54 -3.96 -3.37
CA HIS A 37 -6.92 -2.73 -2.67
C HIS A 37 -7.70 -1.74 -3.55
N ASP A 38 -7.40 -1.68 -4.85
CA ASP A 38 -8.01 -0.77 -5.82
C ASP A 38 -9.08 -1.41 -6.71
N ILE A 39 -9.45 -2.67 -6.46
CA ILE A 39 -10.40 -3.40 -7.33
C ILE A 39 -11.80 -2.75 -7.33
N GLY A 40 -12.11 -1.96 -6.33
CA GLY A 40 -13.36 -1.22 -6.18
C GLY A 40 -13.44 0.09 -6.94
N HIS A 41 -12.38 0.51 -7.63
CA HIS A 41 -12.43 1.72 -8.44
C HIS A 41 -13.37 1.55 -9.66
N GLY A 42 -14.37 2.45 -9.74
CA GLY A 42 -15.26 2.54 -10.91
C GLY A 42 -14.64 3.33 -12.07
N PRO A 43 -15.39 3.46 -13.18
CA PRO A 43 -14.98 4.32 -14.29
C PRO A 43 -14.73 5.75 -13.82
N TYR A 44 -13.66 6.37 -14.33
CA TYR A 44 -13.20 7.71 -13.96
C TYR A 44 -12.73 7.85 -12.50
N SER A 45 -12.55 6.72 -11.80
CA SER A 45 -11.96 6.68 -10.46
C SER A 45 -12.57 7.73 -9.51
N HIS A 46 -11.75 8.50 -8.80
CA HIS A 46 -12.18 9.50 -7.83
C HIS A 46 -13.10 10.62 -8.37
N ALA A 47 -13.06 10.89 -9.70
CA ALA A 47 -13.89 11.94 -10.28
C ALA A 47 -15.40 11.66 -10.16
N LEU A 48 -15.80 10.41 -10.17
CA LEU A 48 -17.19 9.97 -10.02
C LEU A 48 -17.48 9.31 -8.67
N GLU A 49 -16.51 9.18 -7.80
CA GLU A 49 -16.68 8.68 -6.44
C GLU A 49 -17.73 9.54 -5.70
N ASN A 50 -18.59 8.91 -4.93
CA ASN A 50 -19.74 9.56 -4.25
C ASN A 50 -20.77 10.26 -5.17
N LYS A 51 -20.55 10.28 -6.50
CA LYS A 51 -21.51 10.85 -7.45
C LYS A 51 -22.40 9.80 -8.09
N LEU A 52 -21.85 8.61 -8.35
CA LEU A 52 -22.61 7.47 -8.90
C LEU A 52 -23.45 6.78 -7.82
N VAL A 53 -22.82 6.56 -6.65
CA VAL A 53 -23.50 5.99 -5.47
C VAL A 53 -23.11 6.81 -4.26
N ALA A 54 -24.06 7.50 -3.65
CA ALA A 54 -23.81 8.35 -2.50
C ALA A 54 -23.33 7.51 -1.29
N GLY A 55 -22.23 7.94 -0.68
CA GLY A 55 -21.68 7.30 0.53
C GLY A 55 -20.95 5.98 0.34
N VAL A 56 -20.66 5.59 -0.90
CA VAL A 56 -19.85 4.42 -1.22
C VAL A 56 -18.54 4.89 -1.84
N ASP A 57 -17.44 4.68 -1.12
CA ASP A 57 -16.09 4.90 -1.61
C ASP A 57 -15.49 3.64 -2.25
N HIS A 58 -14.36 3.79 -2.92
CA HIS A 58 -13.65 2.68 -3.57
C HIS A 58 -13.13 1.63 -2.56
N GLU A 59 -12.78 2.02 -1.35
CA GLU A 59 -12.31 1.10 -0.31
C GLU A 59 -13.45 0.16 0.14
N THR A 60 -14.64 0.72 0.39
CA THR A 60 -15.85 -0.06 0.71
C THR A 60 -16.20 -1.02 -0.42
N MET A 61 -16.11 -0.57 -1.67
CA MET A 61 -16.36 -1.41 -2.84
C MET A 61 -15.30 -2.50 -2.99
N SER A 62 -14.02 -2.18 -2.79
CA SER A 62 -12.93 -3.15 -2.80
C SER A 62 -13.18 -4.25 -1.77
N LEU A 63 -13.56 -3.87 -0.55
CA LEU A 63 -13.88 -4.81 0.53
C LEU A 63 -15.06 -5.71 0.17
N ALA A 64 -16.13 -5.15 -0.41
CA ALA A 64 -17.29 -5.93 -0.85
C ALA A 64 -16.91 -6.97 -1.93
N ILE A 65 -16.07 -6.56 -2.90
CA ILE A 65 -15.57 -7.47 -3.95
C ILE A 65 -14.64 -8.54 -3.34
N MET A 66 -13.74 -8.18 -2.43
CA MET A 66 -12.89 -9.13 -1.72
C MET A 66 -13.72 -10.17 -0.96
N HIS A 67 -14.79 -9.77 -0.28
CA HIS A 67 -15.71 -10.72 0.38
C HIS A 67 -16.43 -11.65 -0.61
N ALA A 68 -16.83 -11.16 -1.79
CA ALA A 68 -17.43 -11.98 -2.83
C ALA A 68 -16.44 -13.03 -3.36
N LEU A 69 -15.23 -12.60 -3.72
CA LEU A 69 -14.13 -13.47 -4.16
C LEU A 69 -13.75 -14.49 -3.09
N ASN A 70 -13.74 -14.10 -1.83
CA ASN A 70 -13.40 -14.98 -0.71
C ASN A 70 -14.35 -16.17 -0.59
N LYS A 71 -15.64 -15.96 -0.87
CA LYS A 71 -16.63 -17.06 -0.91
C LYS A 71 -16.33 -18.05 -2.04
N GLU A 72 -15.94 -17.56 -3.21
CA GLU A 72 -15.58 -18.40 -4.35
C GLU A 72 -14.26 -19.15 -4.12
N CYS A 73 -13.33 -18.54 -3.36
CA CYS A 73 -12.03 -19.12 -2.99
C CYS A 73 -12.03 -19.90 -1.67
N ASN A 74 -13.21 -20.29 -1.15
CA ASN A 74 -13.36 -21.08 0.07
C ASN A 74 -12.63 -20.50 1.30
N GLY A 75 -12.67 -19.16 1.48
CA GLY A 75 -12.08 -18.49 2.64
C GLY A 75 -10.58 -18.15 2.50
N ALA A 76 -9.98 -18.35 1.33
CA ALA A 76 -8.55 -18.11 1.13
C ALA A 76 -8.12 -16.64 1.33
N LEU A 77 -9.05 -15.68 1.28
CA LEU A 77 -8.79 -14.25 1.47
C LEU A 77 -9.12 -13.74 2.89
N ASP A 78 -9.53 -14.60 3.83
CA ASP A 78 -9.94 -14.16 5.17
C ASP A 78 -8.88 -13.29 5.85
N LEU A 79 -7.63 -13.73 5.85
CA LEU A 79 -6.53 -12.97 6.45
C LEU A 79 -6.23 -11.67 5.69
N ALA A 80 -6.29 -11.70 4.36
CA ALA A 80 -6.10 -10.51 3.53
C ALA A 80 -7.16 -9.43 3.82
N ILE A 81 -8.41 -9.84 4.00
CA ILE A 81 -9.53 -8.96 4.37
C ILE A 81 -9.33 -8.37 5.77
N GLN A 82 -8.91 -9.17 6.75
CA GLN A 82 -8.61 -8.68 8.10
C GLN A 82 -7.48 -7.65 8.11
N ILE A 83 -6.41 -7.88 7.34
CA ILE A 83 -5.29 -6.94 7.22
C ILE A 83 -5.76 -5.67 6.50
N PHE A 84 -6.46 -5.80 5.38
CA PHE A 84 -6.98 -4.66 4.62
C PHE A 84 -7.92 -3.77 5.43
N SER A 85 -8.82 -4.37 6.22
CA SER A 85 -9.77 -3.64 7.08
C SER A 85 -9.19 -3.16 8.42
N ASN A 86 -7.88 -3.29 8.62
CA ASN A 86 -7.17 -2.92 9.86
C ASN A 86 -7.73 -3.62 11.13
N GLN A 87 -8.18 -4.88 10.98
CA GLN A 87 -8.73 -5.70 12.07
C GLN A 87 -7.75 -6.77 12.55
N TYR A 88 -6.58 -6.86 11.92
CA TYR A 88 -5.56 -7.82 12.29
C TYR A 88 -4.67 -7.30 13.42
N HIS A 89 -4.19 -8.21 14.28
CA HIS A 89 -3.43 -7.85 15.49
C HIS A 89 -2.04 -7.23 15.23
N GLN A 90 -1.55 -7.25 13.99
CA GLN A 90 -0.29 -6.62 13.57
C GLN A 90 -0.60 -5.40 12.66
N PRO A 91 -0.80 -4.19 13.22
CA PRO A 91 -1.21 -3.01 12.47
C PRO A 91 -0.22 -2.60 11.38
N PHE A 92 1.07 -2.88 11.53
CA PHE A 92 2.08 -2.53 10.53
C PHE A 92 1.83 -3.17 9.16
N LEU A 93 1.20 -4.34 9.11
CA LEU A 93 0.82 -4.99 7.84
C LEU A 93 -0.23 -4.18 7.08
N HIS A 94 -1.23 -3.64 7.79
CA HIS A 94 -2.18 -2.71 7.20
C HIS A 94 -1.50 -1.41 6.74
N GLN A 95 -0.57 -0.88 7.55
CA GLN A 95 0.15 0.36 7.24
C GLN A 95 1.05 0.26 6.00
N LEU A 96 1.47 -0.94 5.60
CA LEU A 96 2.15 -1.20 4.34
C LEU A 96 1.20 -1.07 3.13
N ILE A 97 -0.13 -1.29 3.33
CA ILE A 97 -1.16 -1.20 2.29
C ILE A 97 -1.74 0.22 2.22
N SER A 98 -2.10 0.76 3.38
CA SER A 98 -2.74 2.07 3.52
C SER A 98 -2.08 2.84 4.66
N GLY A 99 -1.28 3.83 4.32
CA GLY A 99 -0.49 4.62 5.27
C GLY A 99 0.11 5.86 4.63
N GLN A 100 1.00 6.52 5.35
CA GLN A 100 1.72 7.69 4.80
C GLN A 100 2.88 7.27 3.87
N LEU A 101 3.44 6.07 4.09
CA LEU A 101 4.58 5.50 3.36
C LEU A 101 4.19 4.09 2.86
N ASP A 102 2.99 3.95 2.31
CA ASP A 102 2.52 2.68 1.79
C ASP A 102 3.14 2.34 0.42
N MET A 103 3.02 1.08 0.05
CA MET A 103 3.64 0.55 -1.17
C MET A 103 2.97 1.07 -2.44
N ASP A 104 1.68 1.39 -2.38
CA ASP A 104 0.97 1.95 -3.52
C ASP A 104 1.45 3.37 -3.84
N ARG A 105 1.58 4.23 -2.81
CA ARG A 105 2.11 5.60 -2.99
C ARG A 105 3.52 5.60 -3.56
N MET A 106 4.38 4.69 -3.10
CA MET A 106 5.74 4.56 -3.62
C MET A 106 5.74 4.12 -5.09
N ASP A 107 4.85 3.20 -5.47
CA ASP A 107 4.72 2.73 -6.84
C ASP A 107 4.18 3.82 -7.76
N TYR A 108 3.03 4.43 -7.44
CA TYR A 108 2.41 5.37 -8.36
C TYR A 108 3.23 6.67 -8.51
N LEU A 109 3.86 7.19 -7.45
CA LEU A 109 4.72 8.37 -7.57
C LEU A 109 5.89 8.13 -8.54
N SER A 110 6.55 6.98 -8.42
CA SER A 110 7.65 6.63 -9.33
C SER A 110 7.17 6.42 -10.77
N ARG A 111 6.03 5.79 -10.94
CA ARG A 111 5.42 5.49 -12.23
C ARG A 111 4.91 6.75 -12.91
N ASP A 112 4.19 7.61 -12.20
CA ASP A 112 3.68 8.86 -12.72
C ASP A 112 4.82 9.80 -13.11
N SER A 113 5.89 9.87 -12.30
CA SER A 113 7.12 10.58 -12.65
C SER A 113 7.69 10.09 -13.98
N PHE A 114 7.83 8.79 -14.15
CA PHE A 114 8.39 8.19 -15.35
C PHE A 114 7.54 8.49 -16.61
N PHE A 115 6.23 8.30 -16.55
CA PHE A 115 5.35 8.45 -17.71
C PHE A 115 4.99 9.90 -18.02
N SER A 116 4.95 10.78 -17.02
CA SER A 116 4.68 12.22 -17.24
C SER A 116 5.94 13.02 -17.61
N GLY A 117 7.13 12.46 -17.33
CA GLY A 117 8.41 13.19 -17.47
C GLY A 117 8.66 14.23 -16.37
N VAL A 118 7.83 14.24 -15.32
CA VAL A 118 7.97 15.15 -14.17
C VAL A 118 8.95 14.53 -13.16
N SER A 119 10.15 15.08 -13.10
CA SER A 119 11.27 14.51 -12.31
C SER A 119 11.08 14.62 -10.78
N GLU A 120 10.17 15.45 -10.33
CA GLU A 120 9.87 15.68 -8.91
C GLU A 120 9.36 14.42 -8.20
N GLY A 121 8.74 13.49 -8.94
CA GLY A 121 8.29 12.19 -8.42
C GLY A 121 9.40 11.15 -8.31
N VAL A 122 10.63 11.43 -8.71
CA VAL A 122 11.77 10.51 -8.54
C VAL A 122 12.14 10.42 -7.07
N ILE A 123 11.71 9.33 -6.44
CA ILE A 123 11.99 9.02 -5.03
C ILE A 123 12.92 7.82 -4.93
N GLY A 124 13.77 7.82 -3.90
CA GLY A 124 14.64 6.67 -3.61
C GLY A 124 13.90 5.62 -2.77
N TYR A 125 12.86 4.98 -3.32
CA TYR A 125 12.05 4.00 -2.58
C TYR A 125 12.87 2.83 -2.06
N ASP A 126 13.90 2.36 -2.76
CA ASP A 126 14.80 1.30 -2.28
C ASP A 126 15.44 1.65 -0.93
N ARG A 127 15.84 2.93 -0.78
CA ARG A 127 16.39 3.40 0.49
C ARG A 127 15.32 3.49 1.56
N ILE A 128 14.10 3.94 1.22
CA ILE A 128 12.99 3.99 2.17
C ILE A 128 12.68 2.58 2.66
N LEU A 129 12.55 1.60 1.76
CA LEU A 129 12.31 0.20 2.12
C LEU A 129 13.38 -0.33 3.09
N LYS A 130 14.66 -0.07 2.80
CA LYS A 130 15.78 -0.46 3.69
C LYS A 130 15.76 0.21 5.05
N MET A 131 15.08 1.34 5.19
CA MET A 131 14.96 2.05 6.47
C MET A 131 13.67 1.71 7.23
N LEU A 132 12.76 0.91 6.63
CA LEU A 132 11.56 0.45 7.33
C LEU A 132 11.94 -0.45 8.50
N THR A 133 11.22 -0.29 9.58
CA THR A 133 11.30 -1.14 10.79
C THR A 133 9.93 -1.19 11.46
N VAL A 134 9.79 -2.02 12.49
CA VAL A 134 8.57 -2.11 13.29
C VAL A 134 8.91 -1.87 14.75
N TRP A 135 8.17 -0.99 15.41
CA TRP A 135 8.29 -0.72 16.83
C TRP A 135 6.90 -0.70 17.48
N ASN A 136 6.72 -1.47 18.54
CA ASN A 136 5.42 -1.63 19.22
C ASN A 136 4.27 -1.98 18.26
N GLY A 137 4.52 -2.84 17.27
CA GLY A 137 3.52 -3.25 16.27
C GLY A 137 3.19 -2.21 15.20
N GLN A 138 3.88 -1.07 15.19
CA GLN A 138 3.67 0.01 14.23
C GLN A 138 4.82 0.07 13.22
N LEU A 139 4.51 0.39 11.97
CA LEU A 139 5.51 0.64 10.93
C LEU A 139 6.23 1.95 11.23
N MET A 140 7.54 1.89 11.26
CA MET A 140 8.41 3.00 11.55
C MET A 140 9.52 3.12 10.51
N VAL A 141 10.22 4.24 10.50
CA VAL A 141 11.42 4.46 9.69
C VAL A 141 12.58 4.76 10.63
N GLU A 142 13.72 4.12 10.39
CA GLU A 142 14.94 4.42 11.13
C GLU A 142 15.35 5.90 10.94
N GLU A 143 15.90 6.54 11.97
CA GLU A 143 16.27 7.96 11.99
C GLU A 143 17.12 8.37 10.78
N LYS A 144 18.06 7.53 10.36
CA LYS A 144 18.93 7.78 9.18
C LYS A 144 18.16 7.82 7.85
N GLY A 145 16.87 7.43 7.84
CA GLY A 145 15.97 7.49 6.69
C GLY A 145 15.19 8.79 6.57
N ILE A 146 15.29 9.72 7.54
CA ILE A 146 14.43 10.92 7.64
C ILE A 146 14.44 11.77 6.35
N TYR A 147 15.60 12.02 5.77
CA TYR A 147 15.70 12.81 4.53
C TYR A 147 15.05 12.13 3.32
N SER A 148 15.03 10.80 3.29
CA SER A 148 14.32 10.06 2.24
C SER A 148 12.80 10.17 2.40
N VAL A 149 12.31 10.18 3.64
CA VAL A 149 10.90 10.42 3.97
C VAL A 149 10.50 11.85 3.65
N GLU A 150 11.29 12.83 4.03
CA GLU A 150 11.05 14.25 3.69
C GLU A 150 10.96 14.44 2.17
N LYS A 151 11.92 13.89 1.42
CA LYS A 151 11.90 13.92 -0.04
C LYS A 151 10.64 13.28 -0.61
N PHE A 152 10.22 12.14 -0.07
CA PHE A 152 8.99 11.46 -0.48
C PHE A 152 7.75 12.33 -0.26
N LEU A 153 7.61 12.96 0.90
CA LEU A 153 6.47 13.84 1.21
C LEU A 153 6.44 15.09 0.31
N ILE A 154 7.62 15.66 0.03
CA ILE A 154 7.76 16.80 -0.89
C ILE A 154 7.39 16.38 -2.32
N ALA A 155 7.93 15.26 -2.79
CA ALA A 155 7.64 14.70 -4.11
C ALA A 155 6.12 14.46 -4.30
N ARG A 156 5.47 13.84 -3.31
CA ARG A 156 4.02 13.61 -3.32
C ARG A 156 3.24 14.92 -3.47
N ARG A 157 3.62 15.96 -2.73
CA ARG A 157 2.97 17.27 -2.83
C ARG A 157 3.18 17.90 -4.21
N GLN A 158 4.40 17.85 -4.74
CA GLN A 158 4.74 18.42 -6.04
C GLN A 158 4.02 17.70 -7.18
N MET A 159 4.03 16.37 -7.17
CA MET A 159 3.32 15.55 -8.17
C MET A 159 1.81 15.80 -8.16
N TYR A 160 1.21 15.98 -6.98
CA TYR A 160 -0.22 16.32 -6.87
C TYR A 160 -0.59 17.61 -7.62
N TRP A 161 0.30 18.59 -7.64
CA TRP A 161 0.06 19.89 -8.34
C TRP A 161 0.44 19.88 -9.81
N GLN A 162 1.34 18.99 -10.23
CA GLN A 162 1.88 18.97 -11.59
C GLN A 162 1.26 17.89 -12.47
N VAL A 163 0.74 16.83 -11.90
CA VAL A 163 0.18 15.66 -12.58
C VAL A 163 -1.26 15.42 -12.19
#